data_a08481dac7cb03cd1b2288e4db30f7b3
#
_entry.id   a08481dac7cb03cd1b2288e4db30f7b3
#
_cell.length_a   1.000
_cell.length_b   1.000
_cell.length_c   1.000
_cell.angle_alpha   90.00
_cell.angle_beta   90.00
_cell.angle_gamma   90.00
#
_symmetry.space_group_name_H-M   'P 1'
#
loop_
_entity.id
_entity.type
_entity.pdbx_description
1 polymer ?
#
loop_
_entity_poly.entity_id
_entity_poly.type
_entity_poly.pdbx_seq_one_letter_code
_entity_poly.pdbx_strand_id
1 'polypeptide(L)'
;MVCSGMILIREVADAPVIMGISKPAGLKSPCGEVKIVNPLFVGIDVSSRSNVAYLMKPDGSKHSSFSVQNNLGGAKMLSERIVSALSSMRLSDVVIGLEATSIYGNNLVYALREDGSLSRFQRKIHVLNPKQVKKFKEAYPDLPKNDFVDAFVIADHLRFGRIAKEVYMDDYRYQALRTLTRARFDVIQNMTREKQRFANYLFLKCSGMAQNKDIANSSATT
;
A
#
# COMPACT_ATOMS: atom_id res chain seq x y z
N MET A 1 35.69 31.21 19.40
CA MET A 1 36.31 30.19 18.55
C MET A 1 35.19 29.47 17.85
N VAL A 2 35.03 29.78 16.60
CA VAL A 2 33.92 29.28 15.73
C VAL A 2 34.54 28.25 14.81
N CYS A 3 34.08 26.99 14.88
CA CYS A 3 34.44 25.97 13.90
C CYS A 3 33.30 25.85 12.88
N SER A 4 33.53 26.44 11.74
CA SER A 4 32.73 26.34 10.53
C SER A 4 32.97 24.96 9.88
N GLY A 5 31.97 24.11 9.84
CA GLY A 5 31.97 22.84 9.11
C GLY A 5 31.27 23.03 7.76
N MET A 6 32.03 23.33 6.74
CA MET A 6 31.59 23.40 5.35
C MET A 6 31.44 21.97 4.82
N ILE A 7 30.22 21.54 4.57
CA ILE A 7 29.93 20.29 3.85
C ILE A 7 30.06 20.58 2.35
N LEU A 8 31.13 20.08 1.75
CA LEU A 8 31.36 20.06 0.31
C LEU A 8 30.37 19.04 -0.32
N ILE A 9 29.37 19.59 -1.02
CA ILE A 9 28.56 18.78 -1.94
C ILE A 9 29.40 18.60 -3.21
N ARG A 10 29.98 17.41 -3.37
CA ARG A 10 30.61 17.03 -4.65
C ARG A 10 29.51 16.83 -5.69
N GLU A 11 29.66 17.54 -6.81
CA GLU A 11 28.96 17.27 -8.06
C GLU A 11 29.15 15.80 -8.45
N VAL A 12 28.06 15.08 -8.60
CA VAL A 12 28.04 13.78 -9.28
C VAL A 12 27.74 14.08 -10.75
N ALA A 13 28.80 14.32 -11.50
CA ALA A 13 28.76 14.28 -12.95
C ALA A 13 28.69 12.82 -13.40
N ASP A 14 27.84 12.57 -14.40
CA ASP A 14 27.84 11.42 -15.32
C ASP A 14 27.88 10.02 -14.70
N ALA A 15 26.71 9.50 -14.32
CA ALA A 15 26.54 8.06 -14.22
C ALA A 15 26.26 7.47 -15.61
N PRO A 16 27.06 6.49 -16.08
CA PRO A 16 26.79 5.81 -17.33
C PRO A 16 25.46 5.06 -17.27
N VAL A 17 24.71 5.14 -18.37
CA VAL A 17 23.54 4.31 -18.63
C VAL A 17 23.93 2.86 -18.54
N ILE A 18 23.63 2.20 -17.44
CA ILE A 18 23.78 0.75 -17.33
C ILE A 18 22.63 0.10 -18.12
N MET A 19 22.89 -0.14 -19.40
CA MET A 19 22.14 -1.13 -20.16
C MET A 19 22.36 -2.50 -19.53
N GLY A 20 21.26 -3.19 -19.24
CA GLY A 20 21.30 -4.63 -18.96
C GLY A 20 21.35 -5.01 -17.48
N ILE A 21 20.38 -4.58 -16.68
CA ILE A 21 20.00 -5.38 -15.51
C ILE A 21 19.04 -6.45 -16.03
N SER A 22 19.60 -7.60 -16.43
CA SER A 22 18.85 -8.84 -16.53
C SER A 22 18.13 -9.04 -15.18
N LYS A 23 16.81 -9.25 -15.23
CA LYS A 23 16.02 -9.67 -14.07
C LYS A 23 16.80 -10.76 -13.34
N PRO A 24 17.05 -10.67 -12.02
CA PRO A 24 17.61 -11.79 -11.32
C PRO A 24 16.67 -12.97 -11.55
N ALA A 25 17.21 -14.04 -12.11
CA ALA A 25 16.51 -15.30 -12.30
C ALA A 25 15.88 -15.66 -10.97
N GLY A 26 14.57 -15.93 -11.01
CA GLY A 26 13.75 -16.11 -9.82
C GLY A 26 14.42 -17.00 -8.79
N LEU A 27 14.63 -16.47 -7.61
CA LEU A 27 14.68 -17.28 -6.40
C LEU A 27 13.31 -17.98 -6.30
N LYS A 28 13.25 -19.16 -6.89
CA LYS A 28 12.20 -20.12 -6.56
C LYS A 28 12.39 -20.41 -5.08
N SER A 29 11.49 -19.94 -4.25
CA SER A 29 11.41 -20.41 -2.88
C SER A 29 11.26 -21.93 -2.92
N PRO A 30 12.10 -22.70 -2.21
CA PRO A 30 12.04 -24.16 -2.23
C PRO A 30 10.93 -24.71 -1.32
N CYS A 31 9.83 -24.01 -1.21
CA CYS A 31 8.68 -24.48 -0.46
C CYS A 31 7.55 -24.71 -1.45
N GLY A 32 7.20 -25.98 -1.67
CA GLY A 32 6.06 -26.39 -2.46
C GLY A 32 4.83 -25.60 -2.02
N GLU A 33 3.97 -25.23 -2.95
CA GLU A 33 2.72 -24.50 -2.67
C GLU A 33 1.95 -25.27 -1.61
N VAL A 34 1.95 -24.75 -0.38
CA VAL A 34 1.17 -25.33 0.72
C VAL A 34 -0.30 -25.13 0.36
N LYS A 35 -0.98 -26.22 0.10
CA LYS A 35 -2.39 -26.24 -0.24
C LYS A 35 -3.17 -25.85 1.01
N ILE A 36 -3.67 -24.64 1.08
CA ILE A 36 -4.54 -24.17 2.15
C ILE A 36 -5.90 -24.84 1.98
N VAL A 37 -6.31 -25.60 2.99
CA VAL A 37 -7.57 -26.33 3.00
C VAL A 37 -8.43 -25.77 4.13
N ASN A 38 -9.64 -25.31 3.81
CA ASN A 38 -10.62 -24.75 4.75
C ASN A 38 -10.10 -23.58 5.60
N PRO A 39 -9.59 -22.49 4.99
CA PRO A 39 -9.06 -21.36 5.75
C PRO A 39 -10.17 -20.51 6.38
N LEU A 40 -9.81 -19.80 7.44
CA LEU A 40 -10.56 -18.62 7.87
C LEU A 40 -10.33 -17.49 6.88
N PHE A 41 -11.39 -16.90 6.35
CA PHE A 41 -11.28 -15.71 5.49
C PHE A 41 -11.50 -14.45 6.31
N VAL A 42 -10.56 -13.50 6.20
CA VAL A 42 -10.61 -12.23 6.92
C VAL A 42 -10.58 -11.10 5.91
N GLY A 43 -11.69 -10.42 5.73
CA GLY A 43 -11.77 -9.20 4.93
C GLY A 43 -11.61 -7.98 5.81
N ILE A 44 -10.78 -7.04 5.40
CA ILE A 44 -10.49 -5.82 6.15
C ILE A 44 -10.71 -4.61 5.25
N ASP A 45 -11.68 -3.78 5.62
CA ASP A 45 -11.83 -2.45 5.06
C ASP A 45 -10.99 -1.45 5.88
N VAL A 46 -10.10 -0.72 5.20
CA VAL A 46 -9.09 0.13 5.83
C VAL A 46 -9.42 1.60 5.62
N SER A 47 -9.55 2.33 6.71
CA SER A 47 -9.65 3.78 6.69
C SER A 47 -8.49 4.45 7.43
N SER A 48 -8.43 5.77 7.39
CA SER A 48 -7.39 6.53 8.07
C SER A 48 -7.42 6.40 9.60
N ARG A 49 -8.60 6.19 10.19
CA ARG A 49 -8.81 6.16 11.64
C ARG A 49 -9.10 4.77 12.18
N SER A 50 -9.81 3.96 11.42
CA SER A 50 -10.29 2.65 11.86
C SER A 50 -10.20 1.63 10.72
N ASN A 51 -10.07 0.37 11.11
CA ASN A 51 -10.13 -0.78 10.22
C ASN A 51 -11.32 -1.63 10.64
N VAL A 52 -12.17 -1.96 9.69
CA VAL A 52 -13.31 -2.85 9.92
C VAL A 52 -12.95 -4.23 9.41
N ALA A 53 -13.04 -5.23 10.29
CA ALA A 53 -12.73 -6.61 9.96
C ALA A 53 -14.00 -7.48 9.95
N TYR A 54 -14.09 -8.34 8.96
CA TYR A 54 -15.11 -9.36 8.85
C TYR A 54 -14.45 -10.74 8.76
N LEU A 55 -14.76 -11.60 9.72
CA LEU A 55 -14.26 -12.96 9.78
C LEU A 55 -15.34 -13.91 9.23
N MET A 56 -14.98 -14.62 8.19
CA MET A 56 -15.86 -15.55 7.48
C MET A 56 -15.32 -16.97 7.60
N LYS A 57 -16.19 -17.90 7.93
CA LYS A 57 -15.84 -19.32 7.98
C LYS A 57 -15.64 -19.90 6.58
N PRO A 58 -15.04 -21.08 6.45
CA PRO A 58 -14.86 -21.74 5.15
C PRO A 58 -16.18 -21.99 4.40
N ASP A 59 -17.27 -22.21 5.11
CA ASP A 59 -18.62 -22.39 4.55
C ASP A 59 -19.28 -21.11 4.03
N GLY A 60 -18.65 -19.94 4.23
CA GLY A 60 -19.16 -18.62 3.87
C GLY A 60 -20.03 -17.97 4.95
N SER A 61 -20.30 -18.66 6.07
CA SER A 61 -21.06 -18.07 7.17
C SER A 61 -20.21 -17.07 7.97
N LYS A 62 -20.89 -16.08 8.55
CA LYS A 62 -20.26 -15.10 9.43
C LYS A 62 -19.76 -15.76 10.72
N HIS A 63 -18.50 -15.53 11.08
CA HIS A 63 -18.03 -15.82 12.42
C HIS A 63 -18.21 -14.59 13.32
N SER A 64 -17.58 -13.47 12.96
CA SER A 64 -17.66 -12.20 13.69
C SER A 64 -17.31 -11.02 12.80
N SER A 65 -17.70 -9.83 13.23
CA SER A 65 -17.24 -8.59 12.61
C SER A 65 -17.03 -7.53 13.68
N PHE A 66 -16.01 -6.71 13.54
CA PHE A 66 -15.66 -5.68 14.52
C PHE A 66 -14.81 -4.59 13.88
N SER A 67 -14.72 -3.46 14.56
CA SER A 67 -13.84 -2.35 14.18
C SER A 67 -12.70 -2.23 15.19
N VAL A 68 -11.51 -1.86 14.71
CA VAL A 68 -10.32 -1.55 15.51
C VAL A 68 -9.71 -0.24 15.02
N GLN A 69 -8.98 0.46 15.87
CA GLN A 69 -8.27 1.67 15.47
C GLN A 69 -7.14 1.33 14.47
N ASN A 70 -6.86 2.23 13.54
CA ASN A 70 -5.74 2.07 12.59
C ASN A 70 -4.42 2.52 13.23
N ASN A 71 -3.96 1.77 14.23
CA ASN A 71 -2.70 1.95 14.93
C ASN A 71 -2.13 0.59 15.38
N LEU A 72 -0.97 0.60 16.00
CA LEU A 72 -0.30 -0.63 16.46
C LEU A 72 -1.14 -1.42 17.48
N GLY A 73 -1.84 -0.73 18.40
CA GLY A 73 -2.73 -1.37 19.35
C GLY A 73 -3.91 -2.07 18.68
N GLY A 74 -4.52 -1.40 17.69
CA GLY A 74 -5.59 -2.00 16.90
C GLY A 74 -5.14 -3.18 16.04
N ALA A 75 -3.92 -3.13 15.49
CA ALA A 75 -3.34 -4.25 14.76
C ALA A 75 -3.14 -5.48 15.67
N LYS A 76 -2.64 -5.29 16.90
CA LYS A 76 -2.51 -6.37 17.89
C LYS A 76 -3.86 -6.97 18.27
N MET A 77 -4.85 -6.12 18.57
CA MET A 77 -6.22 -6.57 18.89
C MET A 77 -6.83 -7.36 17.72
N LEU A 78 -6.58 -6.95 16.49
CA LEU A 78 -7.02 -7.68 15.30
C LEU A 78 -6.37 -9.06 15.22
N SER A 79 -5.05 -9.15 15.40
CA SER A 79 -4.31 -10.43 15.44
C SER A 79 -4.82 -11.36 16.52
N GLU A 80 -5.02 -10.86 17.74
CA GLU A 80 -5.54 -11.64 18.88
C GLU A 80 -6.93 -12.20 18.58
N ARG A 81 -7.82 -11.40 17.97
CA ARG A 81 -9.16 -11.88 17.60
C ARG A 81 -9.13 -12.91 16.48
N ILE A 82 -8.23 -12.77 15.49
CA ILE A 82 -8.03 -13.78 14.44
C ILE A 82 -7.52 -15.06 15.05
N VAL A 83 -6.52 -15.02 15.94
CA VAL A 83 -5.97 -16.19 16.64
C VAL A 83 -7.04 -16.89 17.50
N SER A 84 -7.84 -16.12 18.23
CA SER A 84 -8.96 -16.65 19.01
C SER A 84 -9.98 -17.37 18.13
N ALA A 85 -10.34 -16.79 16.99
CA ALA A 85 -11.25 -17.39 16.02
C ALA A 85 -10.68 -18.70 15.43
N LEU A 86 -9.41 -18.72 15.02
CA LEU A 86 -8.73 -19.90 14.51
C LEU A 86 -8.69 -21.02 15.55
N SER A 87 -8.35 -20.68 16.79
CA SER A 87 -8.28 -21.64 17.89
C SER A 87 -9.66 -22.22 18.24
N SER A 88 -10.70 -21.38 18.29
CA SER A 88 -12.07 -21.84 18.60
C SER A 88 -12.64 -22.79 17.55
N MET A 89 -12.27 -22.58 16.28
CA MET A 89 -12.71 -23.41 15.15
C MET A 89 -11.73 -24.56 14.83
N ARG A 90 -10.60 -24.65 15.53
CA ARG A 90 -9.51 -25.59 15.25
C ARG A 90 -9.01 -25.55 13.80
N LEU A 91 -8.90 -24.33 13.26
CA LEU A 91 -8.38 -24.09 11.92
C LEU A 91 -6.88 -23.79 11.99
N SER A 92 -6.14 -24.26 10.99
CA SER A 92 -4.69 -24.03 10.83
C SER A 92 -4.36 -22.90 9.85
N ASP A 93 -5.33 -22.54 9.02
CA ASP A 93 -5.09 -21.69 7.86
C ASP A 93 -5.93 -20.42 7.91
N VAL A 94 -5.32 -19.30 7.52
CA VAL A 94 -6.01 -18.01 7.41
C VAL A 94 -5.62 -17.28 6.13
N VAL A 95 -6.62 -16.74 5.46
CA VAL A 95 -6.46 -15.87 4.29
C VAL A 95 -6.99 -14.48 4.65
N ILE A 96 -6.10 -13.52 4.68
CA ILE A 96 -6.41 -12.13 5.05
C ILE A 96 -6.37 -11.28 3.79
N GLY A 97 -7.38 -10.47 3.55
CA GLY A 97 -7.41 -9.53 2.45
C GLY A 97 -7.79 -8.14 2.90
N LEU A 98 -7.18 -7.18 2.25
CA LEU A 98 -7.51 -5.77 2.41
C LEU A 98 -7.47 -5.08 1.05
N GLU A 99 -8.24 -4.01 0.92
CA GLU A 99 -8.23 -3.22 -0.30
C GLU A 99 -7.01 -2.29 -0.31
N ALA A 100 -6.37 -2.15 -1.48
CA ALA A 100 -5.22 -1.26 -1.70
C ALA A 100 -5.67 0.22 -1.72
N THR A 101 -6.31 0.69 -0.66
CA THR A 101 -6.74 2.07 -0.48
C THR A 101 -5.63 2.89 0.14
N SER A 102 -4.83 3.56 -0.72
CA SER A 102 -3.78 4.49 -0.26
C SER A 102 -2.69 3.84 0.62
N ILE A 103 -2.00 4.67 1.40
CA ILE A 103 -0.90 4.28 2.30
C ILE A 103 -1.39 3.69 3.64
N TYR A 104 -2.68 3.84 3.95
CA TYR A 104 -3.22 3.51 5.27
C TYR A 104 -3.19 2.01 5.61
N GLY A 105 -3.22 1.15 4.60
CA GLY A 105 -3.17 -0.30 4.78
C GLY A 105 -1.76 -0.87 4.95
N ASN A 106 -0.72 -0.14 4.55
CA ASN A 106 0.65 -0.67 4.54
C ASN A 106 1.12 -1.09 5.94
N ASN A 107 0.95 -0.22 6.93
CA ASN A 107 1.37 -0.49 8.30
C ASN A 107 0.64 -1.69 8.90
N LEU A 108 -0.64 -1.85 8.59
CA LEU A 108 -1.43 -2.99 9.02
C LEU A 108 -0.91 -4.30 8.41
N VAL A 109 -0.58 -4.30 7.12
CA VAL A 109 -0.01 -5.48 6.44
C VAL A 109 1.32 -5.88 7.06
N TYR A 110 2.22 -4.92 7.33
CA TYR A 110 3.49 -5.21 8.02
C TYR A 110 3.26 -5.76 9.41
N ALA A 111 2.38 -5.14 10.21
CA ALA A 111 2.06 -5.60 11.55
C ALA A 111 1.51 -7.03 11.55
N LEU A 112 0.57 -7.36 10.65
CA LEU A 112 0.02 -8.71 10.52
C LEU A 112 1.05 -9.73 10.01
N ARG A 113 2.01 -9.29 9.19
CA ARG A 113 3.07 -10.15 8.66
C ARG A 113 4.14 -10.47 9.70
N GLU A 114 4.46 -9.53 10.58
CA GLU A 114 5.50 -9.67 11.60
C GLU A 114 4.95 -10.22 12.91
N ASP A 115 3.63 -10.34 13.05
CA ASP A 115 3.00 -10.80 14.27
C ASP A 115 3.38 -12.24 14.60
N GLY A 116 4.04 -12.44 15.75
CA GLY A 116 4.49 -13.73 16.23
C GLY A 116 3.33 -14.66 16.61
N SER A 117 2.17 -14.15 17.01
CA SER A 117 1.02 -14.94 17.39
C SER A 117 0.37 -15.61 16.17
N LEU A 118 0.38 -14.93 15.03
CA LEU A 118 -0.11 -15.45 13.75
C LEU A 118 0.93 -16.37 13.06
N SER A 119 2.19 -16.33 13.47
CA SER A 119 3.26 -17.15 12.83
C SER A 119 3.05 -18.65 12.97
N ARG A 120 2.24 -19.08 13.95
CA ARG A 120 1.88 -20.49 14.18
C ARG A 120 0.90 -21.05 13.15
N PHE A 121 0.24 -20.17 12.40
CA PHE A 121 -0.78 -20.53 11.42
C PHE A 121 -0.25 -20.31 10.00
N GLN A 122 -0.74 -21.12 9.06
CA GLN A 122 -0.50 -20.90 7.64
C GLN A 122 -1.28 -19.64 7.22
N ARG A 123 -0.58 -18.54 6.97
CA ARG A 123 -1.21 -17.27 6.64
C ARG A 123 -0.88 -16.81 5.23
N LYS A 124 -1.89 -16.36 4.50
CA LYS A 124 -1.74 -15.62 3.25
C LYS A 124 -2.36 -14.24 3.39
N ILE A 125 -1.63 -13.21 2.99
CA ILE A 125 -2.11 -11.84 3.04
C ILE A 125 -2.18 -11.30 1.62
N HIS A 126 -3.38 -10.85 1.21
CA HIS A 126 -3.66 -10.32 -0.10
C HIS A 126 -4.03 -8.84 -0.01
N VAL A 127 -3.40 -8.02 -0.83
CA VAL A 127 -3.81 -6.64 -1.05
C VAL A 127 -4.55 -6.57 -2.38
N LEU A 128 -5.86 -6.37 -2.31
CA LEU A 128 -6.75 -6.46 -3.45
C LEU A 128 -6.81 -5.14 -4.23
N ASN A 129 -6.95 -5.24 -5.54
CA ASN A 129 -7.16 -4.07 -6.37
C ASN A 129 -8.58 -3.50 -6.18
N PRO A 130 -8.74 -2.20 -5.85
CA PRO A 130 -10.04 -1.56 -5.65
C PRO A 130 -11.03 -1.76 -6.81
N LYS A 131 -10.52 -1.77 -8.04
CA LYS A 131 -11.36 -2.02 -9.23
C LYS A 131 -11.95 -3.43 -9.25
N GLN A 132 -11.21 -4.42 -8.74
CA GLN A 132 -11.70 -5.81 -8.68
C GLN A 132 -12.73 -5.97 -7.56
N VAL A 133 -12.46 -5.39 -6.39
CA VAL A 133 -13.40 -5.40 -5.25
C VAL A 133 -14.72 -4.71 -5.65
N LYS A 134 -14.63 -3.55 -6.29
CA LYS A 134 -15.81 -2.84 -6.79
C LYS A 134 -16.64 -3.67 -7.76
N LYS A 135 -16.00 -4.28 -8.77
CA LYS A 135 -16.70 -5.16 -9.73
C LYS A 135 -17.32 -6.39 -9.05
N PHE A 136 -16.66 -6.94 -8.04
CA PHE A 136 -17.20 -8.06 -7.28
C PHE A 136 -18.41 -7.61 -6.43
N LYS A 137 -18.37 -6.41 -5.85
CA LYS A 137 -19.48 -5.82 -5.11
C LYS A 137 -20.72 -5.60 -6.00
N GLU A 138 -20.54 -5.27 -7.28
CA GLU A 138 -21.63 -5.11 -8.25
C GLU A 138 -22.46 -6.38 -8.48
N ALA A 139 -21.93 -7.56 -8.12
CA ALA A 139 -22.67 -8.82 -8.13
C ALA A 139 -23.72 -8.92 -6.99
N TYR A 140 -23.71 -7.96 -6.06
CA TYR A 140 -24.66 -7.88 -4.93
C TYR A 140 -25.49 -6.61 -5.06
N PRO A 141 -26.65 -6.65 -5.77
CA PRO A 141 -27.38 -5.43 -6.17
C PRO A 141 -27.94 -4.63 -4.99
N ASP A 142 -28.26 -5.26 -3.86
CA ASP A 142 -29.01 -4.65 -2.76
C ASP A 142 -28.22 -4.49 -1.45
N LEU A 143 -26.89 -4.50 -1.52
CA LEU A 143 -26.10 -4.33 -0.29
C LEU A 143 -26.12 -2.88 0.19
N PRO A 144 -26.45 -2.63 1.47
CA PRO A 144 -26.39 -1.29 2.04
C PRO A 144 -24.94 -0.79 2.03
N LYS A 145 -24.78 0.52 1.88
CA LYS A 145 -23.45 1.16 1.95
C LYS A 145 -23.00 1.24 3.41
N ASN A 146 -22.17 0.30 3.82
CA ASN A 146 -21.64 0.22 5.18
C ASN A 146 -20.25 -0.44 5.13
N ASP A 147 -19.32 0.04 5.94
CA ASP A 147 -17.94 -0.46 6.03
C ASP A 147 -17.88 -1.96 6.40
N PHE A 148 -18.86 -2.45 7.20
CA PHE A 148 -18.96 -3.89 7.48
C PHE A 148 -19.34 -4.71 6.24
N VAL A 149 -20.10 -4.14 5.34
CA VAL A 149 -20.46 -4.77 4.06
C VAL A 149 -19.23 -4.77 3.14
N ASP A 150 -18.44 -3.71 3.14
CA ASP A 150 -17.22 -3.66 2.35
C ASP A 150 -16.20 -4.69 2.84
N ALA A 151 -16.02 -4.84 4.15
CA ALA A 151 -15.21 -5.91 4.72
C ALA A 151 -15.77 -7.33 4.41
N PHE A 152 -17.10 -7.50 4.41
CA PHE A 152 -17.72 -8.77 3.99
C PHE A 152 -17.43 -9.08 2.52
N VAL A 153 -17.59 -8.11 1.62
CA VAL A 153 -17.32 -8.28 0.17
C VAL A 153 -15.86 -8.69 -0.07
N ILE A 154 -14.92 -8.10 0.69
CA ILE A 154 -13.50 -8.46 0.64
C ILE A 154 -13.32 -9.93 1.08
N ALA A 155 -13.92 -10.34 2.22
CA ALA A 155 -13.82 -11.71 2.71
C ALA A 155 -14.40 -12.73 1.72
N ASP A 156 -15.55 -12.43 1.14
CA ASP A 156 -16.20 -13.32 0.17
C ASP A 156 -15.43 -13.38 -1.17
N HIS A 157 -14.86 -12.27 -1.61
CA HIS A 157 -13.97 -12.26 -2.77
C HIS A 157 -12.73 -13.16 -2.56
N LEU A 158 -12.15 -13.19 -1.33
CA LEU A 158 -11.09 -14.12 -0.96
C LEU A 158 -11.56 -15.58 -1.06
N ARG A 159 -12.76 -15.86 -0.54
CA ARG A 159 -13.36 -17.20 -0.54
C ARG A 159 -13.60 -17.73 -1.96
N PHE A 160 -14.02 -16.87 -2.87
CA PHE A 160 -14.18 -17.23 -4.29
C PHE A 160 -12.85 -17.60 -4.98
N GLY A 161 -11.71 -17.26 -4.40
CA GLY A 161 -10.39 -17.73 -4.85
C GLY A 161 -9.93 -17.21 -6.22
N ARG A 162 -10.63 -16.26 -6.84
CA ARG A 162 -10.23 -15.64 -8.13
C ARG A 162 -9.22 -14.51 -7.95
N ILE A 163 -8.27 -14.68 -7.01
CA ILE A 163 -7.24 -13.71 -6.73
C ILE A 163 -6.04 -14.03 -7.61
N ALA A 164 -5.78 -13.18 -8.58
CA ALA A 164 -4.77 -13.42 -9.60
C ALA A 164 -3.33 -13.43 -9.09
N LYS A 165 -3.04 -12.83 -7.93
CA LYS A 165 -1.69 -12.79 -7.33
C LYS A 165 -1.74 -12.54 -5.83
N GLU A 166 -0.97 -13.32 -5.09
CA GLU A 166 -0.47 -12.93 -3.78
C GLU A 166 0.35 -11.65 -3.94
N VAL A 167 0.02 -10.59 -3.21
CA VAL A 167 0.83 -9.37 -3.29
C VAL A 167 2.12 -9.62 -2.53
N TYR A 168 3.19 -9.72 -3.27
CA TYR A 168 4.53 -9.65 -2.72
C TYR A 168 4.73 -8.21 -2.19
N MET A 169 4.76 -8.06 -0.89
CA MET A 169 5.19 -6.82 -0.27
C MET A 169 6.71 -6.77 -0.37
N ASP A 170 7.20 -5.85 -1.16
CA ASP A 170 8.62 -5.53 -1.21
C ASP A 170 9.15 -5.20 0.20
N ASP A 171 10.45 -5.44 0.42
CA ASP A 171 11.15 -4.95 1.60
C ASP A 171 10.80 -3.47 1.83
N TYR A 172 10.65 -3.07 3.11
CA TYR A 172 10.32 -1.70 3.52
C TYR A 172 11.25 -0.64 2.86
N ARG A 173 12.49 -1.01 2.52
CA ARG A 173 13.45 -0.17 1.82
C ARG A 173 12.98 0.21 0.42
N TYR A 174 12.41 -0.73 -0.33
CA TYR A 174 11.86 -0.46 -1.66
C TYR A 174 10.58 0.38 -1.57
N GLN A 175 9.78 0.19 -0.53
CA GLN A 175 8.61 1.04 -0.28
C GLN A 175 9.03 2.47 0.07
N ALA A 176 10.04 2.64 0.91
CA ALA A 176 10.62 3.94 1.22
C ALA A 176 11.19 4.63 -0.03
N LEU A 177 11.97 3.90 -0.85
CA LEU A 177 12.50 4.43 -2.11
C LEU A 177 11.38 4.84 -3.07
N ARG A 178 10.34 4.02 -3.21
CA ARG A 178 9.17 4.34 -4.03
C ARG A 178 8.46 5.60 -3.55
N THR A 179 8.30 5.76 -2.25
CA THR A 179 7.68 6.95 -1.65
C THR A 179 8.52 8.20 -1.91
N LEU A 180 9.83 8.12 -1.71
CA LEU A 180 10.75 9.22 -1.96
C LEU A 180 10.79 9.63 -3.44
N THR A 181 10.81 8.66 -4.35
CA THR A 181 10.81 8.95 -5.80
C THR A 181 9.51 9.61 -6.25
N ARG A 182 8.37 9.19 -5.71
CA ARG A 182 7.07 9.84 -5.97
C ARG A 182 7.03 11.25 -5.40
N ALA A 183 7.46 11.44 -4.15
CA ALA A 183 7.53 12.76 -3.55
C ALA A 183 8.43 13.71 -4.36
N ARG A 184 9.59 13.25 -4.81
CA ARG A 184 10.46 14.02 -5.70
C ARG A 184 9.76 14.41 -7.00
N PHE A 185 9.04 13.49 -7.62
CA PHE A 185 8.28 13.75 -8.84
C PHE A 185 7.22 14.84 -8.61
N ASP A 186 6.45 14.74 -7.52
CA ASP A 186 5.41 15.72 -7.17
C ASP A 186 6.00 17.11 -6.92
N VAL A 187 7.15 17.20 -6.24
CA VAL A 187 7.85 18.47 -6.01
C VAL A 187 8.29 19.12 -7.33
N ILE A 188 8.86 18.32 -8.26
CA ILE A 188 9.25 18.82 -9.57
C ILE A 188 8.04 19.33 -10.37
N GLN A 189 6.91 18.61 -10.33
CA GLN A 189 5.67 19.05 -10.98
C GLN A 189 5.15 20.35 -10.40
N ASN A 190 5.16 20.48 -9.07
CA ASN A 190 4.76 21.72 -8.40
C ASN A 190 5.67 22.89 -8.76
N MET A 191 6.98 22.68 -8.75
CA MET A 191 7.96 23.69 -9.18
C MET A 191 7.71 24.15 -10.62
N THR A 192 7.41 23.22 -11.54
CA THR A 192 7.09 23.56 -12.93
C THR A 192 5.82 24.41 -13.02
N ARG A 193 4.78 24.08 -12.25
CA ARG A 193 3.55 24.87 -12.19
C ARG A 193 3.79 26.28 -11.67
N GLU A 194 4.60 26.42 -10.62
CA GLU A 194 4.92 27.75 -10.07
C GLU A 194 5.77 28.60 -11.05
N LYS A 195 6.72 27.98 -11.77
CA LYS A 195 7.45 28.65 -12.84
C LYS A 195 6.51 29.17 -13.95
N GLN A 196 5.55 28.37 -14.36
CA GLN A 196 4.55 28.79 -15.34
C GLN A 196 3.67 29.94 -14.84
N ARG A 197 3.23 29.88 -13.57
CA ARG A 197 2.48 30.99 -12.95
C ARG A 197 3.30 32.28 -12.91
N PHE A 198 4.54 32.16 -12.47
CA PHE A 198 5.46 33.31 -12.45
C PHE A 198 5.64 33.92 -13.85
N ALA A 199 5.89 33.07 -14.86
CA ALA A 199 6.03 33.54 -16.24
C ALA A 199 4.77 34.29 -16.76
N ASN A 200 3.58 33.79 -16.42
CA ASN A 200 2.32 34.43 -16.76
C ASN A 200 2.16 35.80 -16.08
N TYR A 201 2.47 35.90 -14.78
CA TYR A 201 2.42 37.19 -14.08
C TYR A 201 3.45 38.16 -14.58
N LEU A 202 4.66 37.69 -14.90
CA LEU A 202 5.69 38.51 -15.51
C LEU A 202 5.24 39.07 -16.87
N PHE A 203 4.63 38.23 -17.70
CA PHE A 203 4.08 38.63 -18.99
C PHE A 203 2.99 39.70 -18.84
N LEU A 204 2.08 39.55 -17.89
CA LEU A 204 1.01 40.49 -17.63
C LEU A 204 1.52 41.88 -17.17
N LYS A 205 2.64 41.89 -16.42
CA LYS A 205 3.21 43.16 -15.92
C LYS A 205 4.27 43.77 -16.83
N CYS A 206 5.11 42.94 -17.43
CA CYS A 206 6.29 43.34 -18.20
C CYS A 206 6.50 42.38 -19.37
N SER A 207 5.65 42.46 -20.39
CA SER A 207 5.68 41.53 -21.55
C SER A 207 7.03 41.51 -22.27
N GLY A 208 7.74 42.63 -22.35
CA GLY A 208 9.09 42.70 -22.95
C GLY A 208 10.15 41.92 -22.16
N MET A 209 10.03 41.83 -20.83
CA MET A 209 10.93 41.03 -19.99
C MET A 209 10.62 39.55 -20.09
N ALA A 210 9.36 39.16 -20.25
CA ALA A 210 8.95 37.79 -20.39
C ALA A 210 9.46 37.12 -21.70
N GLN A 211 9.79 37.93 -22.71
CA GLN A 211 10.37 37.45 -23.96
C GLN A 211 11.89 37.26 -23.90
N ASN A 212 12.54 37.71 -22.83
CA ASN A 212 13.98 37.55 -22.66
C ASN A 212 14.31 36.14 -22.18
N LYS A 213 14.96 35.36 -23.05
CA LYS A 213 15.32 33.95 -22.79
C LYS A 213 16.24 33.80 -21.58
N ASP A 214 17.05 34.77 -21.23
CA ASP A 214 17.99 34.74 -20.11
C ASP A 214 17.25 34.71 -18.75
N ILE A 215 16.15 35.48 -18.66
CA ILE A 215 15.31 35.51 -17.45
C ILE A 215 14.52 34.20 -17.31
N ALA A 216 14.05 33.63 -18.41
CA ALA A 216 13.34 32.34 -18.39
C ALA A 216 14.24 31.17 -18.01
N ASN A 217 15.54 31.22 -18.36
CA ASN A 217 16.51 30.15 -18.10
C ASN A 217 17.26 30.32 -16.76
N SER A 218 17.41 31.54 -16.23
CA SER A 218 18.10 31.76 -14.95
C SER A 218 17.40 31.11 -13.74
N SER A 219 16.13 30.73 -13.88
CA SER A 219 15.42 29.94 -12.89
C SER A 219 15.72 28.43 -12.97
N ALA A 220 16.57 27.99 -13.88
CA ALA A 220 16.91 26.58 -14.08
C ALA A 220 18.26 26.17 -13.44
N THR A 221 19.03 27.15 -12.91
CA THR A 221 20.41 26.92 -12.45
C THR A 221 20.60 27.29 -10.97
N THR A 222 19.69 26.85 -10.10
CA THR A 222 19.92 26.88 -8.64
C THR A 222 19.45 25.59 -8.02
#